data_c7641bc8afbb708a98cd0e00cb48f83d
#
_entry.id   c7641bc8afbb708a98cd0e00cb48f83d
#
_cell.length_a   1.000
_cell.length_b   1.000
_cell.length_c   1.000
_cell.angle_alpha   90.00
_cell.angle_beta   90.00
_cell.angle_gamma   90.00
#
_symmetry.space_group_name_H-M   'P 1'
#
loop_
_entity.id
_entity.type
_entity.pdbx_description
1 polymer ?
#
loop_
_entity_poly.entity_id
_entity_poly.type
_entity_poly.pdbx_seq_one_letter_code
_entity_poly.pdbx_strand_id
1 'polypeptide(L)'
;MTLSSSALTILHEWVQSESLRKHCYAVADSMKHFAEVRGEDADLWEAVGLLHDMDYERHPNLERSSTEGHPFIGVAWLRDQGWSEEICRAILSHADYSNVTRDTPLQKTLYAVDELSGFVIAVARVRPSKSIQAVDVAAVKKKMKDKAFARAVNRDDIVRGAEELGMPLDNVIAEVITALKSDAERLGLQGSSTLSS
;
A
#
# COMPACT_ATOMS: atom_id res chain seq x y z
N MET A 1 15.19 -2.00 18.41
CA MET A 1 13.87 -1.69 17.81
C MET A 1 14.05 -1.78 16.32
N THR A 2 13.18 -2.49 15.59
CA THR A 2 13.28 -2.63 14.13
C THR A 2 12.79 -1.37 13.42
N LEU A 3 13.10 -1.20 12.13
CA LEU A 3 12.60 -0.06 11.33
C LEU A 3 11.07 -0.09 11.27
N SER A 4 10.47 -1.25 11.00
CA SER A 4 9.01 -1.41 10.93
C SER A 4 8.31 -1.10 12.25
N SER A 5 8.89 -1.47 13.40
CA SER A 5 8.31 -1.12 14.71
C SER A 5 8.34 0.39 15.00
N SER A 6 9.40 1.07 14.58
CA SER A 6 9.49 2.53 14.66
C SER A 6 8.51 3.21 13.70
N ALA A 7 8.41 2.71 12.48
CA ALA A 7 7.47 3.19 11.46
C ALA A 7 6.01 3.04 11.93
N LEU A 8 5.66 1.92 12.55
CA LEU A 8 4.32 1.69 13.10
C LEU A 8 3.96 2.71 14.20
N THR A 9 4.92 3.04 15.07
CA THR A 9 4.74 4.06 16.10
C THR A 9 4.46 5.43 15.47
N ILE A 10 5.25 5.82 14.47
CA ILE A 10 5.07 7.07 13.73
C ILE A 10 3.71 7.11 13.02
N LEU A 11 3.34 6.03 12.34
CA LEU A 11 2.03 5.93 11.68
C LEU A 11 0.88 6.19 12.67
N HIS A 12 0.93 5.59 13.87
CA HIS A 12 -0.11 5.78 14.88
C HIS A 12 -0.14 7.19 15.47
N GLU A 13 1.00 7.85 15.53
CA GLU A 13 1.09 9.24 15.95
C GLU A 13 0.51 10.19 14.90
N TRP A 14 0.81 9.97 13.63
CA TRP A 14 0.44 10.88 12.55
C TRP A 14 -0.96 10.66 12.01
N VAL A 15 -1.43 9.44 11.96
CA VAL A 15 -2.70 9.05 11.34
C VAL A 15 -3.70 8.64 12.41
N GLN A 16 -4.90 9.25 12.43
CA GLN A 16 -6.00 8.89 13.32
C GLN A 16 -7.07 8.06 12.59
N SER A 17 -7.20 8.24 11.28
CA SER A 17 -8.15 7.51 10.44
C SER A 17 -7.85 6.01 10.42
N GLU A 18 -8.79 5.20 10.93
CA GLU A 18 -8.67 3.75 10.90
C GLU A 18 -8.58 3.21 9.47
N SER A 19 -9.29 3.84 8.53
CA SER A 19 -9.26 3.42 7.13
C SER A 19 -7.90 3.67 6.47
N LEU A 20 -7.25 4.80 6.77
CA LEU A 20 -5.92 5.09 6.26
C LEU A 20 -4.86 4.21 6.92
N ARG A 21 -4.96 3.96 8.24
CA ARG A 21 -4.09 2.97 8.91
C ARG A 21 -4.18 1.60 8.26
N LYS A 22 -5.40 1.12 7.98
CA LYS A 22 -5.60 -0.17 7.30
C LYS A 22 -5.03 -0.20 5.88
N HIS A 23 -5.09 0.92 5.16
CA HIS A 23 -4.42 1.05 3.88
C HIS A 23 -2.89 0.91 4.04
N CYS A 24 -2.29 1.68 4.94
CA CYS A 24 -0.85 1.60 5.22
C CYS A 24 -0.41 0.19 5.67
N TYR A 25 -1.22 -0.51 6.48
CA TYR A 25 -0.93 -1.92 6.84
C TYR A 25 -0.95 -2.82 5.62
N ALA A 26 -1.95 -2.70 4.76
CA ALA A 26 -2.05 -3.53 3.56
C ALA A 26 -0.90 -3.31 2.58
N VAL A 27 -0.48 -2.05 2.41
CA VAL A 27 0.70 -1.72 1.62
C VAL A 27 1.96 -2.27 2.28
N ALA A 28 2.10 -2.15 3.59
CA ALA A 28 3.24 -2.69 4.34
C ALA A 28 3.33 -4.21 4.26
N ASP A 29 2.21 -4.93 4.42
CA ASP A 29 2.15 -6.39 4.26
C ASP A 29 2.54 -6.82 2.85
N SER A 30 2.07 -6.09 1.83
CA SER A 30 2.43 -6.33 0.44
C SER A 30 3.93 -6.09 0.20
N MET A 31 4.47 -4.98 0.70
CA MET A 31 5.89 -4.65 0.59
C MET A 31 6.78 -5.70 1.26
N LYS A 32 6.45 -6.08 2.49
CA LYS A 32 7.15 -7.14 3.22
C LYS A 32 7.17 -8.47 2.46
N HIS A 33 6.00 -8.89 1.98
CA HIS A 33 5.87 -10.12 1.21
C HIS A 33 6.75 -10.10 -0.05
N PHE A 34 6.71 -9.01 -0.81
CA PHE A 34 7.55 -8.87 -2.00
C PHE A 34 9.04 -8.85 -1.67
N ALA A 35 9.45 -8.26 -0.55
CA ALA A 35 10.82 -8.29 -0.08
C ALA A 35 11.28 -9.73 0.24
N GLU A 36 10.45 -10.48 0.98
CA GLU A 36 10.72 -11.89 1.33
C GLU A 36 10.89 -12.77 0.08
N VAL A 37 9.98 -12.62 -0.89
CA VAL A 37 10.03 -13.38 -2.17
C VAL A 37 11.27 -13.04 -2.99
N ARG A 38 11.75 -11.79 -2.91
CA ARG A 38 12.90 -11.30 -3.67
C ARG A 38 14.24 -11.45 -2.92
N GLY A 39 14.22 -11.82 -1.63
CA GLY A 39 15.43 -11.89 -0.80
C GLY A 39 15.98 -10.51 -0.41
N GLU A 40 15.11 -9.50 -0.34
CA GLU A 40 15.40 -8.14 0.06
C GLU A 40 15.14 -7.91 1.56
N ASP A 41 15.45 -6.73 2.08
CA ASP A 41 15.22 -6.39 3.49
C ASP A 41 13.73 -6.15 3.78
N ALA A 42 13.08 -7.18 4.34
CA ALA A 42 11.65 -7.16 4.64
C ALA A 42 11.28 -6.12 5.73
N ASP A 43 12.16 -5.84 6.71
CA ASP A 43 11.92 -4.83 7.75
C ASP A 43 11.95 -3.41 7.17
N LEU A 44 12.89 -3.14 6.27
CA LEU A 44 12.98 -1.87 5.55
C LEU A 44 11.76 -1.67 4.64
N TRP A 45 11.39 -2.68 3.86
CA TRP A 45 10.28 -2.56 2.92
C TRP A 45 8.93 -2.42 3.64
N GLU A 46 8.72 -3.14 4.74
CA GLU A 46 7.54 -2.99 5.60
C GLU A 46 7.47 -1.55 6.16
N ALA A 47 8.59 -0.99 6.64
CA ALA A 47 8.64 0.37 7.15
C ALA A 47 8.25 1.41 6.08
N VAL A 48 8.71 1.25 4.83
CA VAL A 48 8.31 2.12 3.71
C VAL A 48 6.81 2.06 3.47
N GLY A 49 6.23 0.85 3.45
CA GLY A 49 4.78 0.69 3.28
C GLY A 49 3.96 1.32 4.40
N LEU A 50 4.44 1.25 5.65
CA LEU A 50 3.78 1.91 6.79
C LEU A 50 3.81 3.44 6.71
N LEU A 51 4.88 4.00 6.15
CA LEU A 51 5.13 5.44 6.19
C LEU A 51 4.72 6.20 4.92
N HIS A 52 4.43 5.51 3.79
CA HIS A 52 4.24 6.18 2.51
C HIS A 52 3.16 7.26 2.54
N ASP A 53 2.08 7.04 3.28
CA ASP A 53 0.92 7.93 3.41
C ASP A 53 0.79 8.59 4.80
N MET A 54 1.84 8.57 5.64
CA MET A 54 1.75 9.02 7.02
C MET A 54 1.25 10.46 7.18
N ASP A 55 1.55 11.33 6.23
CA ASP A 55 1.18 12.75 6.27
C ASP A 55 -0.11 13.09 5.52
N TYR A 56 -0.69 12.13 4.77
CA TYR A 56 -1.83 12.36 3.88
C TYR A 56 -3.05 12.94 4.61
N GLU A 57 -3.37 12.47 5.82
CA GLU A 57 -4.52 12.94 6.59
C GLU A 57 -4.36 14.40 7.03
N ARG A 58 -3.16 14.78 7.44
CA ARG A 58 -2.86 16.12 7.98
C ARG A 58 -2.51 17.13 6.90
N HIS A 59 -1.90 16.66 5.82
CA HIS A 59 -1.32 17.50 4.76
C HIS A 59 -1.69 16.98 3.36
N PRO A 60 -2.99 16.82 3.03
CA PRO A 60 -3.38 16.34 1.71
C PRO A 60 -2.85 17.28 0.61
N ASN A 61 -2.55 16.71 -0.55
CA ASN A 61 -2.03 17.46 -1.70
C ASN A 61 -3.01 17.35 -2.88
N LEU A 62 -4.17 17.98 -2.76
CA LEU A 62 -5.23 17.91 -3.76
C LEU A 62 -4.83 18.58 -5.08
N GLU A 63 -3.99 19.61 -5.01
CA GLU A 63 -3.49 20.37 -6.18
C GLU A 63 -2.31 19.66 -6.86
N ARG A 64 -1.84 18.53 -6.30
CA ARG A 64 -0.65 17.81 -6.79
C ARG A 64 0.58 18.71 -6.96
N SER A 65 0.81 19.58 -5.98
CA SER A 65 2.02 20.37 -5.90
C SER A 65 3.24 19.47 -5.89
N SER A 66 4.29 19.84 -6.58
CA SER A 66 5.55 19.09 -6.60
C SER A 66 6.49 19.41 -5.44
N THR A 67 6.05 20.21 -4.48
CA THR A 67 6.89 20.70 -3.37
C THR A 67 6.16 20.84 -2.04
N GLU A 68 4.83 20.72 -2.01
CA GLU A 68 4.02 21.00 -0.82
C GLU A 68 3.01 19.87 -0.55
N GLY A 69 2.62 19.72 0.73
CA GLY A 69 1.68 18.70 1.16
C GLY A 69 2.27 17.29 1.10
N HIS A 70 1.39 16.29 1.00
CA HIS A 70 1.76 14.89 0.84
C HIS A 70 2.47 14.65 -0.50
N PRO A 71 3.56 13.85 -0.57
CA PRO A 71 4.28 13.21 0.55
C PRO A 71 5.46 14.04 1.10
N PHE A 72 5.59 15.31 0.68
CA PHE A 72 6.77 16.14 0.96
C PHE A 72 6.93 16.48 2.44
N ILE A 73 5.82 16.75 3.14
CA ILE A 73 5.84 17.12 4.56
C ILE A 73 6.30 15.92 5.40
N GLY A 74 5.73 14.74 5.15
CA GLY A 74 6.14 13.52 5.83
C GLY A 74 7.61 13.19 5.59
N VAL A 75 8.06 13.29 4.34
CA VAL A 75 9.46 13.02 3.98
C VAL A 75 10.42 14.05 4.58
N ALA A 76 10.08 15.33 4.61
CA ALA A 76 10.90 16.35 5.26
C ALA A 76 11.08 16.02 6.75
N TRP A 77 9.98 15.69 7.43
CA TRP A 77 10.02 15.28 8.83
C TRP A 77 10.86 14.01 9.04
N LEU A 78 10.71 12.98 8.20
CA LEU A 78 11.51 11.76 8.28
C LEU A 78 13.01 12.04 8.15
N ARG A 79 13.41 12.91 7.23
CA ARG A 79 14.81 13.36 7.07
C ARG A 79 15.34 14.04 8.34
N ASP A 80 14.54 14.93 8.94
CA ASP A 80 14.91 15.61 10.19
C ASP A 80 15.05 14.63 11.37
N GLN A 81 14.33 13.50 11.34
CA GLN A 81 14.46 12.41 12.31
C GLN A 81 15.60 11.43 11.98
N GLY A 82 16.34 11.65 10.91
CA GLY A 82 17.51 10.83 10.54
C GLY A 82 17.17 9.52 9.80
N TRP A 83 15.98 9.41 9.21
CA TRP A 83 15.64 8.28 8.33
C TRP A 83 16.47 8.30 7.06
N SER A 84 16.78 7.11 6.52
CA SER A 84 17.64 6.99 5.35
C SER A 84 17.03 7.64 4.10
N GLU A 85 17.89 8.17 3.22
CA GLU A 85 17.43 8.74 1.95
C GLU A 85 16.83 7.69 1.03
N GLU A 86 17.20 6.42 1.17
CA GLU A 86 16.57 5.31 0.46
C GLU A 86 15.07 5.22 0.76
N ILE A 87 14.69 5.26 2.05
CA ILE A 87 13.29 5.27 2.49
C ILE A 87 12.59 6.54 2.02
N CYS A 88 13.21 7.70 2.22
CA CYS A 88 12.64 8.99 1.82
C CYS A 88 12.38 9.07 0.32
N ARG A 89 13.31 8.61 -0.51
CA ARG A 89 13.13 8.58 -1.97
C ARG A 89 12.08 7.56 -2.40
N ALA A 90 12.01 6.41 -1.75
CA ALA A 90 10.97 5.43 -2.03
C ALA A 90 9.57 6.02 -1.77
N ILE A 91 9.38 6.69 -0.63
CA ILE A 91 8.13 7.37 -0.31
C ILE A 91 7.81 8.46 -1.34
N LEU A 92 8.76 9.34 -1.69
CA LEU A 92 8.52 10.37 -2.71
C LEU A 92 8.10 9.76 -4.05
N SER A 93 8.71 8.66 -4.45
CA SER A 93 8.53 8.07 -5.80
C SER A 93 7.14 7.44 -6.03
N HIS A 94 6.33 7.19 -4.97
CA HIS A 94 4.99 6.65 -5.16
C HIS A 94 4.02 7.69 -5.74
N ALA A 95 4.30 8.98 -5.55
CA ALA A 95 3.51 10.08 -6.08
C ALA A 95 4.16 10.64 -7.37
N ASP A 96 3.52 10.45 -8.52
CA ASP A 96 4.05 10.92 -9.82
C ASP A 96 4.40 12.41 -9.84
N TYR A 97 3.62 13.23 -9.15
CA TYR A 97 3.84 14.68 -9.08
C TYR A 97 5.07 15.07 -8.25
N SER A 98 5.70 14.13 -7.55
CA SER A 98 6.99 14.37 -6.89
C SER A 98 8.15 14.53 -7.87
N ASN A 99 7.98 14.06 -9.09
CA ASN A 99 9.01 13.99 -10.14
C ASN A 99 10.24 13.14 -9.73
N VAL A 100 10.11 12.28 -8.74
CA VAL A 100 11.14 11.31 -8.36
C VAL A 100 10.94 10.04 -9.16
N THR A 101 11.97 9.65 -9.92
CA THR A 101 11.95 8.43 -10.74
C THR A 101 11.95 7.17 -9.88
N ARG A 102 11.35 6.11 -10.39
CA ARG A 102 11.33 4.78 -9.77
C ARG A 102 12.41 3.90 -10.40
N ASP A 103 13.60 3.90 -9.81
CA ASP A 103 14.78 3.24 -10.37
C ASP A 103 15.08 1.92 -9.68
N THR A 104 14.70 1.78 -8.41
CA THR A 104 14.98 0.59 -7.58
C THR A 104 13.80 -0.37 -7.47
N PRO A 105 14.04 -1.66 -7.18
CA PRO A 105 12.97 -2.62 -6.90
C PRO A 105 12.01 -2.17 -5.79
N LEU A 106 12.53 -1.55 -4.71
CA LEU A 106 11.76 -0.99 -3.60
C LEU A 106 10.72 0.03 -4.10
N GLN A 107 11.18 1.02 -4.88
CA GLN A 107 10.34 2.10 -5.42
C GLN A 107 9.26 1.57 -6.37
N LYS A 108 9.64 0.68 -7.29
CA LYS A 108 8.72 0.07 -8.25
C LYS A 108 7.68 -0.80 -7.57
N THR A 109 8.09 -1.53 -6.52
CA THR A 109 7.15 -2.36 -5.77
C THR A 109 6.16 -1.50 -5.00
N LEU A 110 6.61 -0.45 -4.31
CA LEU A 110 5.71 0.45 -3.59
C LEU A 110 4.63 1.00 -4.53
N TYR A 111 5.02 1.54 -5.68
CA TYR A 111 4.08 2.06 -6.66
C TYR A 111 3.11 0.99 -7.21
N ALA A 112 3.60 -0.24 -7.41
CA ALA A 112 2.77 -1.33 -7.95
C ALA A 112 1.74 -1.86 -6.94
N VAL A 113 2.03 -1.80 -5.63
CA VAL A 113 1.16 -2.40 -4.60
C VAL A 113 0.26 -1.39 -3.90
N ASP A 114 0.54 -0.09 -3.96
CA ASP A 114 -0.18 0.97 -3.26
C ASP A 114 -1.68 0.97 -3.62
N GLU A 115 -2.03 1.43 -4.81
CA GLU A 115 -3.42 1.47 -5.28
C GLU A 115 -4.06 0.06 -5.34
N LEU A 116 -3.27 -0.96 -5.68
CA LEU A 116 -3.75 -2.33 -5.76
C LEU A 116 -4.15 -2.90 -4.40
N SER A 117 -3.40 -2.61 -3.33
CA SER A 117 -3.74 -3.08 -1.97
C SER A 117 -5.08 -2.52 -1.52
N GLY A 118 -5.32 -1.22 -1.72
CA GLY A 118 -6.60 -0.59 -1.46
C GLY A 118 -7.74 -1.18 -2.29
N PHE A 119 -7.47 -1.47 -3.57
CA PHE A 119 -8.45 -2.08 -4.46
C PHE A 119 -8.84 -3.51 -4.04
N VAL A 120 -7.87 -4.33 -3.65
CA VAL A 120 -8.09 -5.71 -3.17
C VAL A 120 -8.91 -5.71 -1.87
N ILE A 121 -8.64 -4.78 -0.93
CA ILE A 121 -9.46 -4.58 0.27
C ILE A 121 -10.92 -4.26 -0.12
N ALA A 122 -11.12 -3.35 -1.07
CA ALA A 122 -12.46 -2.99 -1.52
C ALA A 122 -13.19 -4.20 -2.13
N VAL A 123 -12.49 -5.03 -2.91
CA VAL A 123 -13.05 -6.28 -3.46
C VAL A 123 -13.45 -7.25 -2.36
N ALA A 124 -12.62 -7.45 -1.33
CA ALA A 124 -12.93 -8.30 -0.19
C ALA A 124 -14.19 -7.84 0.55
N ARG A 125 -14.31 -6.54 0.81
CA ARG A 125 -15.44 -5.94 1.56
C ARG A 125 -16.79 -6.10 0.89
N VAL A 126 -16.85 -6.21 -0.45
CA VAL A 126 -18.12 -6.42 -1.18
C VAL A 126 -18.44 -7.88 -1.42
N ARG A 127 -17.59 -8.82 -1.00
CA ARG A 127 -17.93 -10.25 -1.00
C ARG A 127 -18.97 -10.53 0.08
N PRO A 128 -19.86 -11.50 -0.12
CA PRO A 128 -20.85 -11.87 0.91
C PRO A 128 -20.22 -12.25 2.26
N SER A 129 -19.06 -12.93 2.23
CA SER A 129 -18.28 -13.31 3.42
C SER A 129 -17.53 -12.15 4.05
N LYS A 130 -17.31 -11.03 3.33
CA LYS A 130 -16.42 -9.92 3.71
C LYS A 130 -14.99 -10.40 4.07
N SER A 131 -14.58 -11.53 3.51
CA SER A 131 -13.29 -12.17 3.80
C SER A 131 -12.35 -12.07 2.61
N ILE A 132 -11.07 -11.75 2.91
CA ILE A 132 -9.99 -11.80 1.92
C ILE A 132 -9.74 -13.24 1.43
N GLN A 133 -10.06 -14.26 2.24
CA GLN A 133 -9.91 -15.65 1.85
C GLN A 133 -10.78 -16.02 0.63
N ALA A 134 -11.88 -15.30 0.42
CA ALA A 134 -12.79 -15.49 -0.71
C ALA A 134 -12.39 -14.68 -1.96
N VAL A 135 -11.26 -13.97 -1.94
CA VAL A 135 -10.77 -13.17 -3.07
C VAL A 135 -9.73 -13.96 -3.87
N ASP A 136 -9.90 -13.95 -5.18
CA ASP A 136 -8.97 -14.48 -6.17
C ASP A 136 -8.67 -13.45 -7.26
N VAL A 137 -7.69 -13.75 -8.11
CA VAL A 137 -7.26 -12.87 -9.21
C VAL A 137 -8.42 -12.56 -10.17
N ALA A 138 -9.26 -13.55 -10.47
CA ALA A 138 -10.40 -13.36 -11.37
C ALA A 138 -11.42 -12.37 -10.82
N ALA A 139 -11.70 -12.41 -9.51
CA ALA A 139 -12.59 -11.47 -8.83
C ALA A 139 -12.05 -10.03 -8.87
N VAL A 140 -10.75 -9.85 -8.63
CA VAL A 140 -10.10 -8.53 -8.73
C VAL A 140 -10.19 -7.99 -10.16
N LYS A 141 -9.79 -8.78 -11.16
CA LYS A 141 -9.85 -8.40 -12.60
C LYS A 141 -11.27 -8.08 -13.06
N LYS A 142 -12.27 -8.85 -12.58
CA LYS A 142 -13.69 -8.54 -12.85
C LYS A 142 -14.08 -7.16 -12.32
N LYS A 143 -13.66 -6.83 -11.10
CA LYS A 143 -13.95 -5.54 -10.49
C LYS A 143 -13.14 -4.38 -11.10
N MET A 144 -11.96 -4.62 -11.63
CA MET A 144 -11.20 -3.61 -12.39
C MET A 144 -11.97 -3.11 -13.63
N LYS A 145 -12.80 -3.95 -14.25
CA LYS A 145 -13.67 -3.56 -15.39
C LYS A 145 -14.88 -2.72 -14.99
N ASP A 146 -15.26 -2.74 -13.73
CA ASP A 146 -16.40 -1.98 -13.18
C ASP A 146 -15.94 -0.57 -12.80
N LYS A 147 -16.14 0.39 -13.69
CA LYS A 147 -15.73 1.80 -13.48
C LYS A 147 -16.45 2.48 -12.31
N ALA A 148 -17.62 1.99 -11.90
CA ALA A 148 -18.37 2.54 -10.78
C ALA A 148 -17.84 2.04 -9.42
N PHE A 149 -17.19 0.89 -9.42
CA PHE A 149 -16.61 0.29 -8.21
C PHE A 149 -15.31 1.00 -7.80
N ALA A 150 -15.13 1.33 -6.53
CA ALA A 150 -13.93 1.95 -5.97
C ALA A 150 -13.36 3.09 -6.86
N ARG A 151 -14.18 4.11 -7.15
CA ARG A 151 -13.86 5.17 -8.12
C ARG A 151 -12.60 5.96 -7.81
N ALA A 152 -12.23 6.05 -6.52
CA ALA A 152 -11.05 6.78 -6.08
C ALA A 152 -9.74 6.08 -6.48
N VAL A 153 -9.78 4.77 -6.72
CA VAL A 153 -8.59 3.98 -7.10
C VAL A 153 -8.28 4.20 -8.58
N ASN A 154 -7.04 4.57 -8.87
CA ASN A 154 -6.55 4.75 -10.24
C ASN A 154 -6.11 3.39 -10.83
N ARG A 155 -6.92 2.84 -11.78
CA ARG A 155 -6.62 1.54 -12.42
C ARG A 155 -5.43 1.60 -13.36
N ASP A 156 -5.19 2.76 -13.95
CA ASP A 156 -4.06 2.94 -14.88
C ASP A 156 -2.75 2.87 -14.10
N ASP A 157 -2.73 3.37 -12.86
CA ASP A 157 -1.57 3.25 -11.98
C ASP A 157 -1.33 1.79 -11.55
N ILE A 158 -2.39 1.00 -11.32
CA ILE A 158 -2.25 -0.44 -11.04
C ILE A 158 -1.61 -1.17 -12.23
N VAL A 159 -2.06 -0.89 -13.45
CA VAL A 159 -1.51 -1.53 -14.66
C VAL A 159 -0.06 -1.09 -14.89
N ARG A 160 0.19 0.22 -14.84
CA ARG A 160 1.53 0.79 -15.00
C ARG A 160 2.51 0.30 -13.92
N GLY A 161 2.04 0.17 -12.68
CA GLY A 161 2.86 -0.37 -11.59
C GLY A 161 3.34 -1.79 -11.87
N ALA A 162 2.49 -2.67 -12.39
CA ALA A 162 2.89 -4.01 -12.78
C ALA A 162 3.89 -3.99 -13.97
N GLU A 163 3.70 -3.11 -14.93
CA GLU A 163 4.61 -2.91 -16.08
C GLU A 163 5.99 -2.42 -15.62
N GLU A 164 6.06 -1.39 -14.77
CA GLU A 164 7.32 -0.86 -14.23
C GLU A 164 8.05 -1.87 -13.35
N LEU A 165 7.28 -2.71 -12.61
CA LEU A 165 7.82 -3.80 -11.81
C LEU A 165 8.34 -4.97 -12.67
N GLY A 166 7.95 -5.01 -13.96
CA GLY A 166 8.33 -6.06 -14.90
C GLY A 166 7.63 -7.39 -14.63
N MET A 167 6.45 -7.37 -14.01
CA MET A 167 5.66 -8.57 -13.69
C MET A 167 4.30 -8.55 -14.38
N PRO A 168 3.79 -9.72 -14.82
CA PRO A 168 2.41 -9.82 -15.28
C PRO A 168 1.44 -9.35 -14.20
N LEU A 169 0.45 -8.53 -14.55
CA LEU A 169 -0.53 -7.98 -13.61
C LEU A 169 -1.21 -9.06 -12.74
N ASP A 170 -1.53 -10.21 -13.35
CA ASP A 170 -2.17 -11.33 -12.63
C ASP A 170 -1.27 -11.85 -11.49
N ASN A 171 0.04 -11.86 -11.69
CA ASN A 171 1.00 -12.28 -10.68
C ASN A 171 1.10 -11.23 -9.56
N VAL A 172 1.16 -9.93 -9.91
CA VAL A 172 1.17 -8.88 -8.89
C VAL A 172 -0.11 -8.93 -8.02
N ILE A 173 -1.28 -9.13 -8.65
CA ILE A 173 -2.55 -9.31 -7.94
C ILE A 173 -2.50 -10.54 -7.01
N ALA A 174 -1.96 -11.67 -7.48
CA ALA A 174 -1.87 -12.91 -6.69
C ALA A 174 -0.98 -12.71 -5.45
N GLU A 175 0.17 -12.06 -5.61
CA GLU A 175 1.10 -11.79 -4.49
C GLU A 175 0.48 -10.82 -3.47
N VAL A 176 -0.18 -9.75 -3.91
CA VAL A 176 -0.89 -8.83 -3.01
C VAL A 176 -2.01 -9.56 -2.25
N ILE A 177 -2.80 -10.40 -2.92
CA ILE A 177 -3.83 -11.21 -2.24
C ILE A 177 -3.18 -12.12 -1.19
N THR A 178 -2.05 -12.75 -1.51
CA THR A 178 -1.31 -13.62 -0.57
C THR A 178 -0.83 -12.84 0.64
N ALA A 179 -0.24 -11.68 0.44
CA ALA A 179 0.20 -10.79 1.51
C ALA A 179 -0.96 -10.40 2.45
N LEU A 180 -2.07 -9.93 1.89
CA LEU A 180 -3.22 -9.49 2.67
C LEU A 180 -3.94 -10.64 3.41
N LYS A 181 -3.86 -11.88 2.90
CA LYS A 181 -4.37 -13.06 3.58
C LYS A 181 -3.60 -13.39 4.86
N SER A 182 -2.32 -13.09 4.91
CA SER A 182 -1.46 -13.39 6.08
C SER A 182 -1.82 -12.53 7.30
N ASP A 183 -2.38 -11.32 7.09
CA ASP A 183 -2.76 -10.39 8.16
C ASP A 183 -4.23 -9.93 8.09
N ALA A 184 -5.10 -10.86 7.69
CA ALA A 184 -6.54 -10.61 7.54
C ALA A 184 -7.20 -10.06 8.81
N GLU A 185 -6.67 -10.40 9.99
CA GLU A 185 -7.17 -9.93 11.29
C GLU A 185 -6.96 -8.42 11.46
N ARG A 186 -5.73 -7.95 11.34
CA ARG A 186 -5.39 -6.51 11.47
C ARG A 186 -6.14 -5.66 10.45
N LEU A 187 -6.34 -6.20 9.26
CA LEU A 187 -7.08 -5.53 8.17
C LEU A 187 -8.60 -5.57 8.38
N GLY A 188 -9.11 -6.40 9.30
CA GLY A 188 -10.55 -6.62 9.49
C GLY A 188 -11.21 -7.32 8.31
N LEU A 189 -10.50 -8.25 7.69
CA LEU A 189 -10.91 -9.00 6.49
C LEU A 189 -11.02 -10.52 6.72
N GLN A 190 -11.16 -10.95 7.96
CA GLN A 190 -11.36 -12.37 8.33
C GLN A 190 -12.70 -12.93 7.83
N GLY A 191 -13.68 -12.05 7.61
CA GLY A 191 -15.04 -12.41 7.29
C GLY A 191 -15.97 -12.36 8.50
N SER A 192 -17.27 -12.46 8.23
CA SER A 192 -18.27 -12.60 9.28
C SER A 192 -18.18 -14.00 9.86
N SER A 193 -17.93 -14.14 11.15
CA SER A 193 -18.20 -15.42 11.85
C SER A 193 -19.68 -15.69 11.71
N THR A 194 -20.08 -16.62 10.84
CA THR A 194 -21.40 -17.21 10.92
C THR A 194 -21.41 -18.02 12.20
N LEU A 195 -21.87 -17.41 13.30
CA LEU A 195 -22.35 -18.18 14.44
C LEU A 195 -23.49 -19.04 13.91
N SER A 196 -23.18 -20.30 13.64
CA SER A 196 -24.19 -21.34 13.41
C SER A 196 -25.01 -21.43 14.67
N SER A 197 -26.23 -20.92 14.64
CA SER A 197 -27.28 -21.17 15.61
C SER A 197 -27.92 -22.52 15.32
#